data_674b33d6f989f7c499853ee391792edc
#
_entry.id   674b33d6f989f7c499853ee391792edc
#
_cell.length_a   1.000
_cell.length_b   1.000
_cell.length_c   1.000
_cell.angle_alpha   90.00
_cell.angle_beta   90.00
_cell.angle_gamma   90.00
#
_symmetry.space_group_name_H-M   'P 1'
#
loop_
_entity.id
_entity.type
_entity.pdbx_description
1 polymer ?
#
loop_
_entity_poly.entity_id
_entity_poly.type
_entity_poly.pdbx_seq_one_letter_code
_entity_poly.pdbx_strand_id
1 'polypeptide(L)'
;MKIKRLTAYSIQSSKDSQDTSSLSSWETAVIDLFLNAAMSVGLPKSVGQIYGLLFCRDEPLAMDEIMELLSVSKGSASQGLRSLRHLGAVKSQFLSGQRKEHFVAEIRLRKLVSGFLKEQAEPHLEKGKARLSHLQELVDATEDGNSAERGQRRAKILAGWHRQVGKLLPLVKLIVGKTERSHKR
;
A
#
# COMPACT_ATOMS: atom_id res chain seq x y z
N MET A 1 -3.01 11.44 -61.15
CA MET A 1 -2.52 10.30 -60.30
C MET A 1 -2.20 10.79 -58.90
N LYS A 2 -3.23 11.15 -58.12
CA LYS A 2 -3.12 11.66 -56.74
C LYS A 2 -4.41 11.53 -55.97
N ILE A 3 -4.95 10.32 -55.76
CA ILE A 3 -6.03 10.04 -54.82
C ILE A 3 -5.91 8.58 -54.34
N LYS A 4 -4.92 8.25 -53.52
CA LYS A 4 -4.82 6.97 -52.86
C LYS A 4 -4.05 7.00 -51.52
N ARG A 5 -3.92 8.15 -50.85
CA ARG A 5 -3.20 8.26 -49.55
C ARG A 5 -4.04 8.79 -48.39
N LEU A 6 -5.32 9.00 -48.54
CA LEU A 6 -6.20 9.55 -47.49
C LEU A 6 -7.11 8.50 -46.82
N THR A 7 -7.16 7.26 -47.34
CA THR A 7 -8.04 6.21 -46.79
C THR A 7 -7.38 5.30 -45.76
N ALA A 8 -6.06 5.37 -45.60
CA ALA A 8 -5.34 4.53 -44.66
C ALA A 8 -5.22 5.13 -43.23
N TYR A 9 -5.41 6.46 -43.09
CA TYR A 9 -5.31 7.13 -41.78
C TYR A 9 -6.61 7.12 -40.97
N SER A 10 -7.74 6.87 -41.63
CA SER A 10 -9.07 6.82 -40.97
C SER A 10 -9.44 5.44 -40.41
N ILE A 11 -8.69 4.39 -40.70
CA ILE A 11 -8.97 3.02 -40.22
C ILE A 11 -8.15 2.66 -38.98
N GLN A 12 -7.08 3.42 -38.67
CA GLN A 12 -6.23 3.19 -37.52
C GLN A 12 -6.78 3.86 -36.24
N SER A 13 -7.67 4.85 -36.39
CA SER A 13 -8.23 5.60 -35.26
C SER A 13 -9.46 4.97 -34.58
N SER A 14 -9.94 3.85 -35.07
CA SER A 14 -11.14 3.19 -34.53
C SER A 14 -10.85 1.87 -33.79
N LYS A 15 -9.58 1.58 -33.50
CA LYS A 15 -9.18 0.35 -32.77
C LYS A 15 -8.68 0.60 -31.35
N ASP A 16 -8.55 1.85 -30.91
CA ASP A 16 -8.12 2.22 -29.56
C ASP A 16 -9.27 2.68 -28.64
N SER A 17 -10.51 2.45 -29.04
CA SER A 17 -11.63 2.43 -28.07
C SER A 17 -11.60 1.08 -27.36
N GLN A 18 -10.54 0.80 -26.58
CA GLN A 18 -10.55 -0.32 -25.67
C GLN A 18 -11.70 -0.14 -24.70
N ASP A 19 -12.57 -1.12 -24.72
CA ASP A 19 -13.63 -1.38 -23.77
C ASP A 19 -13.09 -1.18 -22.34
N THR A 20 -13.31 0.00 -21.77
CA THR A 20 -12.86 0.36 -20.40
C THR A 20 -13.61 -0.41 -19.33
N SER A 21 -14.54 -1.28 -19.72
CA SER A 21 -15.43 -2.02 -18.83
C SER A 21 -14.86 -3.37 -18.36
N SER A 22 -13.74 -3.86 -18.88
CA SER A 22 -13.15 -5.13 -18.48
C SER A 22 -11.64 -5.03 -18.20
N LEU A 23 -11.17 -5.83 -17.24
CA LEU A 23 -9.75 -5.96 -16.92
C LEU A 23 -9.07 -6.88 -17.92
N SER A 24 -7.94 -6.44 -18.46
CA SER A 24 -7.06 -7.30 -19.27
C SER A 24 -6.35 -8.34 -18.41
N SER A 25 -5.80 -9.38 -19.06
CA SER A 25 -5.08 -10.44 -18.33
C SER A 25 -3.86 -9.92 -17.57
N TRP A 26 -3.13 -8.94 -18.11
CA TRP A 26 -1.97 -8.37 -17.43
C TRP A 26 -2.38 -7.49 -16.24
N GLU A 27 -3.48 -6.72 -16.34
CA GLU A 27 -4.01 -5.94 -15.22
C GLU A 27 -4.45 -6.86 -14.07
N THR A 28 -5.14 -7.94 -14.40
CA THR A 28 -5.52 -8.97 -13.41
C THR A 28 -4.28 -9.53 -12.71
N ALA A 29 -3.21 -9.86 -13.45
CA ALA A 29 -1.97 -10.36 -12.86
C ALA A 29 -1.29 -9.33 -11.94
N VAL A 30 -1.31 -8.03 -12.29
CA VAL A 30 -0.79 -6.95 -11.44
C VAL A 30 -1.65 -6.78 -10.19
N ILE A 31 -2.98 -6.82 -10.33
CA ILE A 31 -3.90 -6.76 -9.19
C ILE A 31 -3.64 -7.91 -8.22
N ASP A 32 -3.47 -9.12 -8.72
CA ASP A 32 -3.16 -10.30 -7.90
C ASP A 32 -1.80 -10.18 -7.20
N LEU A 33 -0.80 -9.62 -7.87
CA LEU A 33 0.50 -9.34 -7.26
C LEU A 33 0.37 -8.41 -6.05
N PHE A 34 -0.33 -7.29 -6.20
CA PHE A 34 -0.53 -6.34 -5.11
C PHE A 34 -1.47 -6.86 -4.02
N LEU A 35 -2.47 -7.66 -4.38
CA LEU A 35 -3.33 -8.35 -3.41
C LEU A 35 -2.51 -9.25 -2.50
N ASN A 36 -1.66 -10.12 -3.07
CA ASN A 36 -0.81 -11.01 -2.31
C ASN A 36 0.23 -10.25 -1.47
N ALA A 37 0.84 -9.20 -2.01
CA ALA A 37 1.75 -8.34 -1.28
C ALA A 37 1.09 -7.67 -0.07
N ALA A 38 -0.11 -7.11 -0.24
CA ALA A 38 -0.88 -6.50 0.83
C ALA A 38 -1.21 -7.51 1.95
N MET A 39 -1.67 -8.70 1.58
CA MET A 39 -1.97 -9.78 2.53
C MET A 39 -0.73 -10.23 3.32
N SER A 40 0.42 -10.31 2.66
CA SER A 40 1.69 -10.71 3.30
C SER A 40 2.15 -9.75 4.40
N VAL A 41 1.73 -8.48 4.32
CA VAL A 41 2.02 -7.46 5.36
C VAL A 41 0.81 -7.16 6.27
N GLY A 42 -0.21 -8.01 6.24
CA GLY A 42 -1.38 -7.91 7.12
C GLY A 42 -2.40 -6.84 6.72
N LEU A 43 -2.36 -6.34 5.49
CA LEU A 43 -3.36 -5.40 4.97
C LEU A 43 -4.58 -6.14 4.40
N PRO A 44 -5.78 -5.53 4.42
CA PRO A 44 -6.98 -6.10 3.81
C PRO A 44 -6.82 -6.34 2.31
N LYS A 45 -7.48 -7.37 1.77
CA LYS A 45 -7.49 -7.70 0.33
C LYS A 45 -7.86 -6.51 -0.55
N SER A 46 -8.88 -5.74 -0.15
CA SER A 46 -9.36 -4.57 -0.88
C SER A 46 -8.27 -3.50 -1.08
N VAL A 47 -7.33 -3.38 -0.14
CA VAL A 47 -6.19 -2.44 -0.26
C VAL A 47 -5.30 -2.83 -1.44
N GLY A 48 -4.91 -4.12 -1.53
CA GLY A 48 -4.09 -4.62 -2.63
C GLY A 48 -4.79 -4.56 -3.98
N GLN A 49 -6.07 -4.98 -4.03
CA GLN A 49 -6.86 -4.96 -5.26
C GLN A 49 -7.03 -3.54 -5.81
N ILE A 50 -7.45 -2.59 -4.97
CA ILE A 50 -7.66 -1.19 -5.38
C ILE A 50 -6.34 -0.55 -5.81
N TYR A 51 -5.28 -0.76 -5.05
CA TYR A 51 -3.97 -0.21 -5.43
C TYR A 51 -3.47 -0.81 -6.75
N GLY A 52 -3.59 -2.13 -6.94
CA GLY A 52 -3.21 -2.81 -8.17
C GLY A 52 -3.98 -2.30 -9.40
N LEU A 53 -5.30 -2.10 -9.26
CA LEU A 53 -6.12 -1.50 -10.31
C LEU A 53 -5.65 -0.08 -10.65
N LEU A 54 -5.53 0.79 -9.65
CA LEU A 54 -5.11 2.19 -9.85
C LEU A 54 -3.67 2.30 -10.39
N PHE A 55 -2.81 1.34 -10.06
CA PHE A 55 -1.45 1.27 -10.59
C PHE A 55 -1.42 0.99 -12.10
N CYS A 56 -2.40 0.24 -12.62
CA CYS A 56 -2.52 -0.09 -14.03
C CYS A 56 -3.19 1.02 -14.87
N ARG A 57 -3.74 2.05 -14.24
CA ARG A 57 -4.49 3.11 -14.92
C ARG A 57 -3.72 4.43 -14.93
N ASP A 58 -3.63 5.03 -16.12
CA ASP A 58 -3.06 6.37 -16.27
C ASP A 58 -4.08 7.44 -15.88
N GLU A 59 -5.38 7.17 -16.12
CA GLU A 59 -6.46 8.07 -15.79
C GLU A 59 -6.98 7.85 -14.36
N PRO A 60 -7.37 8.92 -13.66
CA PRO A 60 -7.97 8.84 -12.34
C PRO A 60 -9.33 8.13 -12.38
N LEU A 61 -9.58 7.19 -11.47
CA LEU A 61 -10.85 6.47 -11.37
C LEU A 61 -11.70 6.99 -10.20
N ALA A 62 -13.01 7.09 -10.43
CA ALA A 62 -13.98 7.34 -9.37
C ALA A 62 -14.25 6.03 -8.57
N MET A 63 -14.80 6.16 -7.35
CA MET A 63 -15.06 5.00 -6.50
C MET A 63 -16.04 4.01 -7.12
N ASP A 64 -17.04 4.46 -7.85
CA ASP A 64 -18.00 3.60 -8.54
C ASP A 64 -17.35 2.78 -9.66
N GLU A 65 -16.46 3.37 -10.45
CA GLU A 65 -15.68 2.65 -11.47
C GLU A 65 -14.76 1.58 -10.83
N ILE A 66 -14.12 1.91 -9.72
CA ILE A 66 -13.32 0.94 -8.95
C ILE A 66 -14.17 -0.23 -8.46
N MET A 67 -15.37 0.06 -7.94
CA MET A 67 -16.30 -0.95 -7.48
C MET A 67 -16.75 -1.89 -8.59
N GLU A 68 -17.06 -1.34 -9.76
CA GLU A 68 -17.49 -2.09 -10.94
C GLU A 68 -16.37 -3.00 -11.45
N LEU A 69 -15.18 -2.44 -11.73
CA LEU A 69 -14.04 -3.17 -12.26
C LEU A 69 -13.54 -4.30 -11.35
N LEU A 70 -13.58 -4.10 -10.04
CA LEU A 70 -13.12 -5.09 -9.06
C LEU A 70 -14.24 -5.97 -8.49
N SER A 71 -15.51 -5.69 -8.84
CA SER A 71 -16.69 -6.35 -8.25
C SER A 71 -16.67 -6.34 -6.72
N VAL A 72 -16.30 -5.20 -6.11
CA VAL A 72 -16.23 -5.04 -4.65
C VAL A 72 -17.38 -4.19 -4.12
N SER A 73 -17.79 -4.45 -2.89
CA SER A 73 -18.85 -3.67 -2.24
C SER A 73 -18.39 -2.24 -1.94
N LYS A 74 -19.34 -1.30 -1.84
CA LYS A 74 -19.11 0.10 -1.46
C LYS A 74 -18.34 0.22 -0.13
N GLY A 75 -18.66 -0.62 0.84
CA GLY A 75 -17.96 -0.65 2.13
C GLY A 75 -16.49 -1.03 1.98
N SER A 76 -16.21 -2.09 1.20
CA SER A 76 -14.83 -2.53 0.91
C SER A 76 -14.03 -1.48 0.13
N ALA A 77 -14.64 -0.87 -0.89
CA ALA A 77 -14.01 0.19 -1.69
C ALA A 77 -13.69 1.42 -0.82
N SER A 78 -14.66 1.91 -0.05
CA SER A 78 -14.48 3.07 0.84
C SER A 78 -13.39 2.82 1.90
N GLN A 79 -13.39 1.65 2.54
CA GLN A 79 -12.39 1.30 3.55
C GLN A 79 -11.00 1.14 2.92
N GLY A 80 -10.91 0.47 1.76
CA GLY A 80 -9.64 0.29 1.04
C GLY A 80 -9.04 1.62 0.60
N LEU A 81 -9.84 2.50 -0.01
CA LEU A 81 -9.40 3.84 -0.42
C LEU A 81 -8.97 4.70 0.78
N ARG A 82 -9.69 4.64 1.90
CA ARG A 82 -9.31 5.35 3.13
C ARG A 82 -7.95 4.86 3.64
N SER A 83 -7.74 3.55 3.70
CA SER A 83 -6.46 2.96 4.11
C SER A 83 -5.32 3.36 3.18
N LEU A 84 -5.54 3.32 1.85
CA LEU A 84 -4.53 3.72 0.86
C LEU A 84 -4.18 5.20 0.94
N ARG A 85 -5.15 6.07 1.19
CA ARG A 85 -4.90 7.50 1.42
C ARG A 85 -4.08 7.73 2.69
N HIS A 86 -4.42 7.03 3.76
CA HIS A 86 -3.68 7.11 5.03
C HIS A 86 -2.22 6.66 4.86
N LEU A 87 -2.00 5.60 4.09
CA LEU A 87 -0.65 5.13 3.73
C LEU A 87 0.07 6.05 2.73
N GLY A 88 -0.60 7.07 2.18
CA GLY A 88 -0.05 7.91 1.12
C GLY A 88 0.16 7.17 -0.22
N ALA A 89 -0.46 6.00 -0.37
CA ALA A 89 -0.36 5.16 -1.56
C ALA A 89 -1.33 5.60 -2.67
N VAL A 90 -2.37 6.34 -2.32
CA VAL A 90 -3.37 6.90 -3.24
C VAL A 90 -3.60 8.36 -2.92
N LYS A 91 -3.76 9.16 -3.96
CA LYS A 91 -4.19 10.56 -3.87
C LYS A 91 -5.58 10.69 -4.42
N SER A 92 -6.36 11.61 -3.86
CA SER A 92 -7.66 11.98 -4.40
C SER A 92 -7.60 13.36 -5.04
N GLN A 93 -8.40 13.54 -6.08
CA GLN A 93 -8.55 14.80 -6.81
C GLN A 93 -9.96 14.95 -7.37
N PHE A 94 -10.39 16.18 -7.56
CA PHE A 94 -11.62 16.51 -8.27
C PHE A 94 -11.26 16.95 -9.68
N LEU A 95 -11.89 16.32 -10.67
CA LEU A 95 -11.72 16.69 -12.08
C LEU A 95 -12.66 17.84 -12.42
N SER A 96 -12.20 18.74 -13.30
CA SER A 96 -13.00 19.89 -13.72
C SER A 96 -14.32 19.43 -14.35
N GLY A 97 -15.44 20.00 -13.88
CA GLY A 97 -16.77 19.64 -14.33
C GLY A 97 -17.36 18.36 -13.73
N GLN A 98 -16.61 17.65 -12.87
CA GLN A 98 -17.09 16.43 -12.20
C GLN A 98 -17.27 16.66 -10.70
N ARG A 99 -18.38 16.16 -10.13
CA ARG A 99 -18.67 16.26 -8.70
C ARG A 99 -18.09 15.12 -7.87
N LYS A 100 -17.60 14.07 -8.54
CA LYS A 100 -17.06 12.87 -7.89
C LYS A 100 -15.58 13.04 -7.57
N GLU A 101 -15.15 12.48 -6.45
CA GLU A 101 -13.75 12.34 -6.08
C GLU A 101 -13.12 11.20 -6.91
N HIS A 102 -11.98 11.46 -7.53
CA HIS A 102 -11.23 10.49 -8.34
C HIS A 102 -9.91 10.17 -7.65
N PHE A 103 -9.41 8.97 -7.88
CA PHE A 103 -8.25 8.42 -7.19
C PHE A 103 -7.16 8.02 -8.18
N VAL A 104 -5.91 8.30 -7.83
CA VAL A 104 -4.71 7.90 -8.58
C VAL A 104 -3.70 7.25 -7.65
N ALA A 105 -2.98 6.24 -8.15
CA ALA A 105 -1.92 5.60 -7.38
C ALA A 105 -0.67 6.49 -7.26
N GLU A 106 -0.01 6.45 -6.12
CA GLU A 106 1.37 6.91 -5.98
C GLU A 106 2.30 5.78 -6.42
N ILE A 107 2.99 5.94 -7.55
CA ILE A 107 3.84 4.90 -8.15
C ILE A 107 5.28 4.91 -7.62
N ARG A 108 5.69 5.91 -6.86
CA ARG A 108 7.04 6.01 -6.33
C ARG A 108 7.21 5.10 -5.12
N LEU A 109 7.97 4.02 -5.29
CA LEU A 109 8.21 3.01 -4.24
C LEU A 109 8.64 3.62 -2.91
N ARG A 110 9.52 4.61 -2.93
CA ARG A 110 9.97 5.31 -1.72
C ARG A 110 8.81 5.91 -0.92
N LYS A 111 7.85 6.55 -1.60
CA LYS A 111 6.70 7.15 -0.91
C LYS A 111 5.79 6.09 -0.32
N LEU A 112 5.57 4.99 -1.05
CA LEU A 112 4.79 3.85 -0.56
C LEU A 112 5.42 3.25 0.70
N VAL A 113 6.71 2.94 0.64
CA VAL A 113 7.43 2.36 1.79
C VAL A 113 7.48 3.35 2.96
N SER A 114 7.75 4.63 2.71
CA SER A 114 7.78 5.65 3.76
C SER A 114 6.41 5.83 4.42
N GLY A 115 5.33 5.83 3.63
CA GLY A 115 3.96 5.89 4.15
C GLY A 115 3.63 4.67 5.01
N PHE A 116 3.91 3.47 4.49
CA PHE A 116 3.69 2.22 5.23
C PHE A 116 4.47 2.19 6.56
N LEU A 117 5.77 2.54 6.54
CA LEU A 117 6.59 2.56 7.75
C LEU A 117 6.06 3.54 8.79
N LYS A 118 5.69 4.76 8.36
CA LYS A 118 5.16 5.80 9.24
C LYS A 118 3.82 5.41 9.87
N GLU A 119 2.91 4.85 9.07
CA GLU A 119 1.54 4.61 9.51
C GLU A 119 1.36 3.24 10.19
N GLN A 120 2.17 2.24 9.82
CA GLN A 120 2.05 0.89 10.36
C GLN A 120 3.18 0.53 11.32
N ALA A 121 4.44 0.71 10.95
CA ALA A 121 5.55 0.19 11.74
C ALA A 121 5.91 1.07 12.96
N GLU A 122 5.99 2.39 12.78
CA GLU A 122 6.40 3.31 13.86
C GLU A 122 5.44 3.30 15.06
N PRO A 123 4.10 3.40 14.89
CA PRO A 123 3.18 3.36 16.02
C PRO A 123 3.21 2.04 16.78
N HIS A 124 3.47 0.92 16.08
CA HIS A 124 3.59 -0.39 16.72
C HIS A 124 4.86 -0.51 17.55
N LEU A 125 5.96 0.08 17.10
CA LEU A 125 7.20 0.12 17.87
C LEU A 125 7.07 1.00 19.12
N GLU A 126 6.49 2.19 19.01
CA GLU A 126 6.28 3.05 20.19
C GLU A 126 5.37 2.39 21.23
N LYS A 127 4.23 1.84 20.81
CA LYS A 127 3.35 1.09 21.69
C LYS A 127 4.02 -0.16 22.26
N GLY A 128 4.89 -0.81 21.49
CA GLY A 128 5.68 -1.96 21.93
C GLY A 128 6.60 -1.63 23.10
N LYS A 129 7.23 -0.46 23.09
CA LYS A 129 8.08 0.04 24.18
C LYS A 129 7.32 0.17 25.50
N ALA A 130 6.14 0.81 25.48
CA ALA A 130 5.29 0.96 26.66
C ALA A 130 4.83 -0.41 27.21
N ARG A 131 4.47 -1.36 26.31
CA ARG A 131 4.08 -2.72 26.72
C ARG A 131 5.23 -3.49 27.35
N LEU A 132 6.46 -3.32 26.86
CA LEU A 132 7.63 -3.95 27.45
C LEU A 132 7.96 -3.39 28.83
N SER A 133 7.80 -2.07 29.05
CA SER A 133 7.94 -1.47 30.38
C SER A 133 6.93 -2.06 31.37
N HIS A 134 5.66 -2.14 30.95
CA HIS A 134 4.61 -2.74 31.78
C HIS A 134 4.85 -4.24 32.04
N LEU A 135 5.34 -5.00 31.05
CA LEU A 135 5.74 -6.40 31.25
C LEU A 135 6.83 -6.51 32.31
N GLN A 136 7.82 -5.62 32.30
CA GLN A 136 8.89 -5.61 33.29
C GLN A 136 8.34 -5.35 34.71
N GLU A 137 7.43 -4.41 34.88
CA GLU A 137 6.76 -4.13 36.16
C GLU A 137 6.01 -5.35 36.70
N LEU A 138 5.28 -6.07 35.81
CA LEU A 138 4.57 -7.29 36.20
C LEU A 138 5.53 -8.41 36.62
N VAL A 139 6.64 -8.56 35.92
CA VAL A 139 7.67 -9.56 36.26
C VAL A 139 8.33 -9.24 37.59
N ASP A 140 8.64 -7.98 37.85
CA ASP A 140 9.26 -7.54 39.10
C ASP A 140 8.33 -7.67 40.30
N ALA A 141 7.01 -7.59 40.09
CA ALA A 141 5.98 -7.80 41.11
C ALA A 141 5.64 -9.29 41.35
N THR A 142 6.25 -10.24 40.61
CA THR A 142 5.95 -11.65 40.73
C THR A 142 6.69 -12.26 41.96
N GLU A 143 5.92 -12.78 42.93
CA GLU A 143 6.45 -13.34 44.19
C GLU A 143 7.06 -14.75 44.01
N ASP A 144 6.52 -15.56 43.05
CA ASP A 144 7.09 -16.90 42.77
C ASP A 144 8.47 -16.77 42.08
N GLY A 145 9.54 -17.09 42.80
CA GLY A 145 10.92 -16.96 42.34
C GLY A 145 11.22 -17.64 41.01
N ASN A 146 10.69 -18.85 40.78
CA ASN A 146 10.88 -19.57 39.51
C ASN A 146 10.15 -18.89 38.34
N SER A 147 8.97 -18.37 38.57
CA SER A 147 8.19 -17.62 37.57
C SER A 147 8.82 -16.27 37.27
N ALA A 148 9.24 -15.54 38.31
CA ALA A 148 9.95 -14.26 38.19
C ALA A 148 11.24 -14.41 37.39
N GLU A 149 12.08 -15.39 37.68
CA GLU A 149 13.31 -15.62 36.93
C GLU A 149 13.10 -15.97 35.47
N ARG A 150 12.10 -16.81 35.14
CA ARG A 150 11.71 -17.07 33.76
C ARG A 150 11.19 -15.81 33.08
N GLY A 151 10.36 -15.03 33.77
CA GLY A 151 9.81 -13.77 33.31
C GLY A 151 10.92 -12.77 32.93
N GLN A 152 11.90 -12.56 33.81
CA GLN A 152 13.02 -11.66 33.57
C GLN A 152 13.84 -12.08 32.35
N ARG A 153 14.15 -13.39 32.21
CA ARG A 153 14.89 -13.88 31.03
C ARG A 153 14.11 -13.59 29.72
N ARG A 154 12.80 -13.84 29.71
CA ARG A 154 11.95 -13.62 28.52
C ARG A 154 11.75 -12.14 28.23
N ALA A 155 11.54 -11.30 29.23
CA ALA A 155 11.43 -9.85 29.07
C ALA A 155 12.72 -9.24 28.46
N LYS A 156 13.89 -9.68 28.90
CA LYS A 156 15.19 -9.26 28.32
C LYS A 156 15.32 -9.63 26.84
N ILE A 157 14.89 -10.86 26.46
CA ILE A 157 14.90 -11.29 25.05
C ILE A 157 13.99 -10.41 24.21
N LEU A 158 12.74 -10.19 24.67
CA LEU A 158 11.75 -9.36 23.95
C LEU A 158 12.24 -7.91 23.81
N ALA A 159 12.80 -7.33 24.87
CA ALA A 159 13.40 -6.01 24.82
C ALA A 159 14.57 -5.93 23.82
N GLY A 160 15.37 -6.99 23.73
CA GLY A 160 16.44 -7.15 22.74
C GLY A 160 15.90 -7.12 21.31
N TRP A 161 14.88 -7.93 21.01
CA TRP A 161 14.23 -7.97 19.69
C TRP A 161 13.63 -6.61 19.31
N HIS A 162 12.89 -5.99 20.22
CA HIS A 162 12.30 -4.69 20.01
C HIS A 162 13.36 -3.63 19.64
N ARG A 163 14.48 -3.61 20.37
CA ARG A 163 15.61 -2.71 20.10
C ARG A 163 16.25 -2.96 18.73
N GLN A 164 16.39 -4.24 18.32
CA GLN A 164 16.93 -4.58 17.00
C GLN A 164 16.00 -4.10 15.88
N VAL A 165 14.69 -4.34 15.99
CA VAL A 165 13.71 -3.87 15.01
C VAL A 165 13.75 -2.35 14.92
N GLY A 166 13.80 -1.65 16.06
CA GLY A 166 13.91 -0.18 16.09
C GLY A 166 15.16 0.35 15.38
N LYS A 167 16.28 -0.38 15.41
CA LYS A 167 17.51 -0.02 14.68
C LYS A 167 17.43 -0.30 13.19
N LEU A 168 16.68 -1.32 12.77
CA LEU A 168 16.52 -1.67 11.35
C LEU A 168 15.62 -0.68 10.61
N LEU A 169 14.63 -0.10 11.26
CA LEU A 169 13.66 0.81 10.64
C LEU A 169 14.30 2.01 9.91
N PRO A 170 15.24 2.76 10.51
CA PRO A 170 15.95 3.85 9.83
C PRO A 170 16.78 3.38 8.64
N LEU A 171 17.36 2.17 8.72
CA LEU A 171 18.14 1.59 7.62
C LEU A 171 17.27 1.28 6.41
N VAL A 172 16.07 0.71 6.62
CA VAL A 172 15.10 0.49 5.54
C VAL A 172 14.72 1.82 4.87
N LYS A 173 14.45 2.87 5.64
CA LYS A 173 14.19 4.22 5.11
C LYS A 173 15.35 4.76 4.29
N LEU A 174 16.59 4.53 4.72
CA LEU A 174 17.79 4.98 4.03
C LEU A 174 18.01 4.25 2.70
N ILE A 175 17.84 2.91 2.70
CA ILE A 175 18.02 2.06 1.50
C ILE A 175 17.01 2.47 0.44
N VAL A 176 15.73 2.54 0.80
CA VAL A 176 14.65 2.97 -0.10
C VAL A 176 14.90 4.40 -0.60
N GLY A 177 15.48 5.29 0.22
CA GLY A 177 15.83 6.66 -0.16
C GLY A 177 16.98 6.78 -1.16
N LYS A 178 17.89 5.81 -1.22
CA LYS A 178 19.03 5.81 -2.17
C LYS A 178 18.66 5.34 -3.58
N THR A 179 17.71 4.44 -3.71
CA THR A 179 17.36 3.79 -4.99
C THR A 179 16.83 4.77 -6.05
N GLU A 180 16.21 5.87 -5.67
CA GLU A 180 15.69 6.87 -6.62
C GLU A 180 16.76 7.80 -7.23
N ARG A 181 17.95 7.91 -6.63
CA ARG A 181 19.02 8.75 -7.20
C ARG A 181 19.70 8.11 -8.41
N SER A 182 19.58 6.80 -8.56
CA SER A 182 20.22 6.05 -9.67
C SER A 182 19.40 6.07 -10.97
N HIS A 183 18.13 6.48 -10.95
CA HIS A 183 17.22 6.44 -12.12
C HIS A 183 17.04 7.82 -12.79
N LYS A 184 17.79 8.84 -12.36
CA LYS A 184 17.80 10.21 -12.94
C LYS A 184 19.08 10.52 -13.73
N ARG A 185 19.68 9.53 -14.38
CA ARG A 185 20.73 9.76 -15.39
C ARG A 185 20.33 9.20 -16.73
#